data_16fff6a14c68c1e7de02a00522e65f3f
#
_entry.id   16fff6a14c68c1e7de02a00522e65f3f
#
_cell.length_a   1.000
_cell.length_b   1.000
_cell.length_c   1.000
_cell.angle_alpha   90.00
_cell.angle_beta   90.00
_cell.angle_gamma   90.00
#
_symmetry.space_group_name_H-M   'P 1'
#
loop_
_entity.id
_entity.type
_entity.pdbx_description
1 polymer ?
#
loop_
_entity_poly.entity_id
_entity_poly.type
_entity_poly.pdbx_seq_one_letter_code
_entity_poly.pdbx_strand_id
1 'polypeptide(L)'
;MADTFKGIITADGKKRQLPYRNVIETPVSDETLSIQGAFADSKAVGDRFKEVNAETDSLKEDLSNKITKFYASNQGETHITDSDNGKIQDMMIYGKQSQDGTPTPENPVEIKSVVNPTVKVCGKNLLNATLQTTTVNGVTCTANGDGTYTLNGTATTITTFDIAQDVSCSSFRLVGCPVGGAHDASYELQARTNNLIYGYDTGDGKNIKADKNFFIRIRINTGINCNNLLFKPMIVDASLYPDATYDDFEPYHKQTVTLPYTLNAIPVSAGGNVTIDGQQYIADYVDVEREKLVRMVDSSKLDNTQSIVDKTEWLLAEPQEIDLTTEEITAFKELATYYPTTHISVTSEQLDGYTVFNYPISMANGWNYVKKQLNDNRDYIYDMDIQSAEAYVNSEYAVALTELEV
;
A
#
# COMPACT_ATOMS: atom_id res chain seq x y z
N MET A 1 11.00 -65.57 29.66
CA MET A 1 10.99 -65.55 28.18
C MET A 1 11.73 -66.77 27.70
N ALA A 2 11.09 -67.62 26.90
CA ALA A 2 11.72 -68.86 26.44
C ALA A 2 12.65 -68.55 25.29
N ASP A 3 13.95 -68.76 25.47
CA ASP A 3 14.94 -68.68 24.43
C ASP A 3 14.71 -69.75 23.36
N THR A 4 14.19 -69.43 22.24
CA THR A 4 14.04 -70.35 21.12
C THR A 4 15.38 -70.48 20.38
N PHE A 5 16.14 -71.50 20.64
CA PHE A 5 17.36 -71.82 19.91
C PHE A 5 17.04 -72.58 18.60
N LYS A 6 17.43 -72.06 17.46
CA LYS A 6 17.48 -72.83 16.23
C LYS A 6 18.88 -73.44 16.11
N GLY A 7 18.97 -74.76 16.13
CA GLY A 7 20.22 -75.51 15.89
C GLY A 7 20.42 -75.73 14.39
N ILE A 8 21.60 -75.50 13.87
CA ILE A 8 22.01 -75.88 12.53
C ILE A 8 22.80 -77.17 12.62
N ILE A 9 22.42 -78.17 11.76
CA ILE A 9 23.23 -79.37 11.55
C ILE A 9 24.24 -79.07 10.45
N THR A 10 25.54 -79.11 10.78
CA THR A 10 26.62 -78.92 9.85
C THR A 10 26.89 -80.20 9.03
N ALA A 11 27.57 -80.09 7.88
CA ALA A 11 27.83 -81.22 6.98
C ALA A 11 28.61 -82.40 7.65
N ASP A 12 29.20 -82.20 8.81
CA ASP A 12 29.85 -83.20 9.65
C ASP A 12 28.89 -83.91 10.63
N GLY A 13 27.58 -83.63 10.52
CA GLY A 13 26.53 -84.26 11.38
C GLY A 13 26.49 -83.72 12.83
N LYS A 14 27.29 -82.70 13.18
CA LYS A 14 27.31 -82.09 14.51
C LYS A 14 26.32 -80.97 14.62
N LYS A 15 25.54 -80.98 15.70
CA LYS A 15 24.70 -79.82 16.07
C LYS A 15 25.57 -78.72 16.64
N ARG A 16 25.62 -77.61 16.03
CA ARG A 16 26.27 -76.39 16.52
C ARG A 16 25.21 -75.37 16.88
N GLN A 17 25.32 -74.79 18.06
CA GLN A 17 24.56 -73.60 18.41
C GLN A 17 25.25 -72.39 17.81
N LEU A 18 24.59 -71.75 16.86
CA LEU A 18 25.03 -70.42 16.46
C LEU A 18 24.51 -69.41 17.46
N PRO A 19 25.32 -68.45 17.88
CA PRO A 19 24.79 -67.30 18.63
C PRO A 19 23.74 -66.64 17.78
N TYR A 20 22.47 -66.89 18.12
CA TYR A 20 21.35 -66.26 17.45
C TYR A 20 21.33 -64.83 17.93
N ARG A 21 21.82 -63.91 17.14
CA ARG A 21 21.46 -62.52 17.34
C ARG A 21 19.98 -62.44 17.04
N ASN A 22 19.18 -62.12 18.02
CA ASN A 22 17.76 -61.98 17.87
C ASN A 22 17.53 -60.78 16.92
N VAL A 23 17.44 -61.08 15.64
CA VAL A 23 17.24 -60.05 14.58
C VAL A 23 15.76 -59.66 14.53
N ILE A 24 14.95 -60.26 15.42
CA ILE A 24 13.57 -59.86 15.63
C ILE A 24 13.41 -59.46 17.13
N GLU A 25 14.23 -58.53 17.58
CA GLU A 25 13.68 -57.58 18.49
C GLU A 25 12.63 -56.84 17.66
N THR A 26 11.38 -56.95 18.04
CA THR A 26 10.31 -56.07 17.59
C THR A 26 10.90 -54.67 17.65
N PRO A 27 10.98 -53.96 16.53
CA PRO A 27 11.58 -52.63 16.56
C PRO A 27 10.90 -51.86 17.67
N VAL A 28 11.70 -51.38 18.60
CA VAL A 28 11.18 -50.57 19.71
C VAL A 28 10.54 -49.38 19.04
N SER A 29 9.25 -49.26 19.15
CA SER A 29 8.53 -48.12 18.65
C SER A 29 8.96 -46.92 19.47
N ASP A 30 9.40 -45.86 18.77
CA ASP A 30 9.79 -44.60 19.41
C ASP A 30 8.56 -43.74 19.63
N GLU A 31 8.00 -43.79 20.81
CA GLU A 31 6.84 -43.01 21.22
C GLU A 31 7.17 -41.50 21.33
N THR A 32 8.45 -41.14 21.40
CA THR A 32 8.91 -39.74 21.53
C THR A 32 9.44 -39.18 20.22
N LEU A 33 9.63 -40.02 19.20
CA LEU A 33 10.27 -39.66 17.91
C LEU A 33 11.70 -39.11 18.05
N SER A 34 12.40 -39.48 19.13
CA SER A 34 13.71 -38.95 19.47
C SER A 34 14.88 -39.89 19.15
N ILE A 35 14.61 -41.17 18.81
CA ILE A 35 15.64 -42.17 18.57
C ILE A 35 15.94 -42.27 17.08
N GLN A 36 17.15 -41.88 16.68
CA GLN A 36 17.58 -41.97 15.28
C GLN A 36 17.61 -43.42 14.79
N GLY A 37 16.85 -43.71 13.73
CA GLY A 37 16.78 -45.04 13.10
C GLY A 37 15.76 -46.00 13.71
N ALA A 38 15.00 -45.60 14.74
CA ALA A 38 13.84 -46.37 15.24
C ALA A 38 12.62 -46.16 14.32
N PHE A 39 11.71 -47.15 14.33
CA PHE A 39 10.44 -47.00 13.62
C PHE A 39 9.51 -46.09 14.43
N ALA A 40 8.97 -45.08 13.78
CA ALA A 40 7.98 -44.22 14.42
C ALA A 40 6.69 -44.98 14.75
N ASP A 41 6.20 -44.84 15.98
CA ASP A 41 4.91 -45.36 16.36
C ASP A 41 3.81 -44.54 15.66
N SER A 42 2.85 -45.25 15.05
CA SER A 42 1.78 -44.56 14.30
C SER A 42 0.90 -43.65 15.17
N LYS A 43 0.77 -44.07 16.48
CA LYS A 43 0.04 -43.23 17.45
C LYS A 43 0.86 -41.99 17.82
N ALA A 44 2.16 -42.15 18.11
CA ALA A 44 3.07 -41.04 18.42
C ALA A 44 3.15 -40.05 17.25
N VAL A 45 3.22 -40.55 16.02
CA VAL A 45 3.14 -39.69 14.80
C VAL A 45 1.80 -38.95 14.73
N GLY A 46 0.69 -39.64 14.96
CA GLY A 46 -0.63 -39.02 14.96
C GLY A 46 -0.81 -37.96 16.04
N ASP A 47 -0.32 -38.23 17.25
CA ASP A 47 -0.39 -37.30 18.36
C ASP A 47 0.50 -36.06 18.11
N ARG A 48 1.70 -36.23 17.51
CA ARG A 48 2.56 -35.10 17.12
C ARG A 48 1.96 -34.29 16.00
N PHE A 49 1.28 -34.90 15.03
CA PHE A 49 0.51 -34.17 14.03
C PHE A 49 -0.60 -33.30 14.62
N LYS A 50 -1.30 -33.82 15.66
CA LYS A 50 -2.32 -33.02 16.36
C LYS A 50 -1.72 -31.84 17.11
N GLU A 51 -0.57 -32.02 17.78
CA GLU A 51 0.17 -30.97 18.46
C GLU A 51 0.61 -29.89 17.44
N VAL A 52 1.25 -30.29 16.33
CA VAL A 52 1.68 -29.38 15.28
C VAL A 52 0.49 -28.64 14.65
N ASN A 53 -0.63 -29.32 14.45
CA ASN A 53 -1.83 -28.65 13.95
C ASN A 53 -2.39 -27.66 14.97
N ALA A 54 -2.42 -27.99 16.27
CA ALA A 54 -2.85 -27.08 17.32
C ALA A 54 -1.91 -25.88 17.47
N GLU A 55 -0.59 -26.10 17.40
CA GLU A 55 0.41 -25.03 17.34
C GLU A 55 0.23 -24.15 16.09
N THR A 56 -0.04 -24.77 14.93
CA THR A 56 -0.30 -24.06 13.68
C THR A 56 -1.58 -23.25 13.75
N ASP A 57 -2.63 -23.76 14.36
CA ASP A 57 -3.90 -23.05 14.52
C ASP A 57 -3.76 -21.90 15.55
N SER A 58 -3.00 -22.10 16.63
CA SER A 58 -2.64 -21.03 17.57
C SER A 58 -1.79 -19.96 16.90
N LEU A 59 -0.81 -20.35 16.07
CA LEU A 59 0.00 -19.41 15.28
C LEU A 59 -0.84 -18.66 14.25
N LYS A 60 -1.83 -19.31 13.64
CA LYS A 60 -2.77 -18.62 12.73
C LYS A 60 -3.64 -17.63 13.48
N GLU A 61 -4.11 -17.98 14.69
CA GLU A 61 -4.90 -17.08 15.55
C GLU A 61 -4.04 -15.89 16.04
N ASP A 62 -2.82 -16.14 16.52
CA ASP A 62 -1.85 -15.11 16.90
C ASP A 62 -1.45 -14.23 15.70
N LEU A 63 -1.26 -14.83 14.54
CA LEU A 63 -0.96 -14.15 13.30
C LEU A 63 -2.16 -13.33 12.83
N SER A 64 -3.40 -13.82 12.99
CA SER A 64 -4.62 -13.10 12.68
C SER A 64 -4.77 -11.83 13.53
N ASN A 65 -4.41 -11.92 14.80
CA ASN A 65 -4.44 -10.80 15.74
C ASN A 65 -3.27 -9.80 15.51
N LYS A 66 -2.15 -10.27 14.91
CA LYS A 66 -0.97 -9.45 14.62
C LYS A 66 -0.92 -8.93 13.18
N ILE A 67 -1.57 -9.59 12.22
CA ILE A 67 -1.61 -9.23 10.79
C ILE A 67 -2.94 -8.54 10.41
N THR A 68 -3.69 -8.03 11.36
CA THR A 68 -4.78 -7.09 11.03
C THR A 68 -4.25 -5.77 10.46
N LYS A 69 -2.93 -5.56 10.52
CA LYS A 69 -2.25 -4.38 10.03
C LYS A 69 -1.01 -4.79 9.24
N PHE A 70 -0.71 -4.09 8.17
CA PHE A 70 0.60 -4.16 7.53
C PHE A 70 1.07 -2.76 7.15
N TYR A 71 2.38 -2.61 6.97
CA TYR A 71 2.98 -1.34 6.60
C TYR A 71 2.94 -1.16 5.09
N ALA A 72 2.51 0.02 4.67
CA ALA A 72 2.69 0.50 3.31
C ALA A 72 3.47 1.82 3.37
N SER A 73 4.36 2.02 2.43
CA SER A 73 5.16 3.23 2.32
C SER A 73 5.10 3.78 0.92
N ASN A 74 5.15 5.13 0.81
CA ASN A 74 5.17 5.79 -0.47
C ASN A 74 5.81 7.17 -0.36
N GLN A 75 6.30 7.64 -1.51
CA GLN A 75 6.66 9.03 -1.74
C GLN A 75 5.49 9.76 -2.34
N GLY A 76 4.88 10.67 -1.58
CA GLY A 76 3.79 11.49 -2.07
C GLY A 76 2.45 10.78 -1.99
N GLU A 77 2.18 9.72 -2.76
CA GLU A 77 0.87 9.07 -2.81
C GLU A 77 0.95 7.55 -2.74
N THR A 78 0.10 6.95 -1.93
CA THR A 78 -0.10 5.49 -1.83
C THR A 78 -1.55 5.14 -2.11
N HIS A 79 -1.74 4.08 -2.88
CA HIS A 79 -3.06 3.55 -3.22
C HIS A 79 -3.31 2.27 -2.43
N ILE A 80 -4.39 2.25 -1.68
CA ILE A 80 -4.83 1.08 -0.91
C ILE A 80 -6.07 0.54 -1.58
N THR A 81 -5.98 -0.71 -2.02
CA THR A 81 -7.10 -1.46 -2.58
C THR A 81 -7.39 -2.65 -1.68
N ASP A 82 -8.58 -3.21 -1.76
CA ASP A 82 -9.01 -4.38 -0.98
C ASP A 82 -8.88 -4.19 0.54
N SER A 83 -8.94 -2.95 1.03
CA SER A 83 -8.98 -2.65 2.46
C SER A 83 -10.41 -2.54 2.94
N ASP A 84 -10.67 -3.00 4.14
CA ASP A 84 -11.91 -2.66 4.85
C ASP A 84 -11.84 -1.19 5.31
N ASN A 85 -13.00 -0.55 5.43
CA ASN A 85 -13.06 0.80 6.00
C ASN A 85 -12.59 0.76 7.45
N GLY A 86 -11.61 1.58 7.78
CA GLY A 86 -11.04 1.62 9.11
C GLY A 86 -10.17 2.85 9.34
N LYS A 87 -9.78 3.04 10.59
CA LYS A 87 -8.87 4.12 10.98
C LYS A 87 -7.45 3.81 10.51
N ILE A 88 -6.77 4.80 9.96
CA ILE A 88 -5.35 4.73 9.68
C ILE A 88 -4.60 4.85 11.01
N GLN A 89 -3.64 3.95 11.23
CA GLN A 89 -2.88 3.86 12.48
C GLN A 89 -1.38 3.83 12.19
N ASP A 90 -0.60 4.12 13.22
CA ASP A 90 0.87 3.98 13.20
C ASP A 90 1.52 4.70 12.02
N MET A 91 0.98 5.87 11.65
CA MET A 91 1.50 6.67 10.55
C MET A 91 2.77 7.39 10.98
N MET A 92 3.81 7.31 10.15
CA MET A 92 5.02 8.12 10.26
C MET A 92 5.14 9.02 9.04
N ILE A 93 5.39 10.30 9.24
CA ILE A 93 5.59 11.29 8.18
C ILE A 93 7.02 11.80 8.30
N TYR A 94 7.84 11.49 7.31
CA TYR A 94 9.27 11.82 7.31
C TYR A 94 9.56 13.10 6.56
N GLY A 95 10.54 13.84 7.06
CA GLY A 95 11.18 14.91 6.34
C GLY A 95 11.91 14.41 5.10
N LYS A 96 12.02 15.30 4.14
CA LYS A 96 12.82 15.13 2.92
C LYS A 96 13.50 16.45 2.64
N GLN A 97 14.61 16.41 1.91
CA GLN A 97 15.39 17.61 1.63
C GLN A 97 15.93 17.56 0.21
N SER A 98 15.93 18.69 -0.46
CA SER A 98 16.53 18.84 -1.78
C SER A 98 17.16 20.23 -1.93
N GLN A 99 18.11 20.33 -2.85
CA GLN A 99 18.76 21.59 -3.22
C GLN A 99 19.10 21.54 -4.71
N ASP A 100 18.69 22.56 -5.44
CA ASP A 100 18.93 22.62 -6.88
C ASP A 100 20.36 23.15 -7.16
N GLY A 101 21.19 22.37 -7.86
CA GLY A 101 22.55 22.76 -8.25
C GLY A 101 23.57 22.69 -7.11
N THR A 102 24.69 23.40 -7.30
CA THR A 102 25.79 23.50 -6.32
C THR A 102 25.84 24.92 -5.80
N PRO A 103 25.49 25.16 -4.53
CA PRO A 103 25.58 26.50 -3.93
C PRO A 103 27.02 26.94 -3.72
N THR A 104 27.23 28.25 -3.77
CA THR A 104 28.48 28.90 -3.35
C THR A 104 28.13 30.08 -2.45
N PRO A 105 29.11 30.62 -1.66
CA PRO A 105 28.86 31.80 -0.84
C PRO A 105 28.34 33.02 -1.63
N GLU A 106 28.75 33.12 -2.90
CA GLU A 106 28.33 34.21 -3.79
C GLU A 106 26.95 33.94 -4.43
N ASN A 107 26.60 32.65 -4.58
CA ASN A 107 25.34 32.22 -5.16
C ASN A 107 24.74 31.12 -4.25
N PRO A 108 24.14 31.48 -3.09
CA PRO A 108 23.48 30.55 -2.22
C PRO A 108 22.22 29.99 -2.89
N VAL A 109 21.98 28.69 -2.75
CA VAL A 109 20.79 27.99 -3.25
C VAL A 109 19.97 27.50 -2.08
N GLU A 110 18.71 27.83 -2.09
CA GLU A 110 17.79 27.45 -1.02
C GLU A 110 17.70 25.93 -0.85
N ILE A 111 17.75 25.50 0.40
CA ILE A 111 17.45 24.13 0.79
C ILE A 111 15.94 24.00 0.94
N LYS A 112 15.34 23.12 0.13
CA LYS A 112 13.92 22.81 0.22
C LYS A 112 13.69 21.66 1.18
N SER A 113 12.73 21.83 2.08
CA SER A 113 12.32 20.82 3.07
C SER A 113 10.82 20.55 2.98
N VAL A 114 10.32 19.61 3.75
CA VAL A 114 8.88 19.36 3.87
C VAL A 114 8.30 20.42 4.83
N VAL A 115 7.65 21.43 4.29
CA VAL A 115 7.07 22.55 5.05
C VAL A 115 5.56 22.41 5.10
N ASN A 116 4.98 22.50 6.29
CA ASN A 116 3.54 22.35 6.52
C ASN A 116 2.98 21.09 5.85
N PRO A 117 3.51 19.88 6.18
CA PRO A 117 3.06 18.66 5.54
C PRO A 117 1.56 18.47 5.72
N THR A 118 0.90 18.17 4.60
CA THR A 118 -0.54 17.95 4.52
C THR A 118 -0.81 16.52 4.11
N VAL A 119 -1.32 15.73 5.03
CA VAL A 119 -1.81 14.37 4.77
C VAL A 119 -3.21 14.48 4.20
N LYS A 120 -3.41 13.90 3.02
CA LYS A 120 -4.71 13.79 2.35
C LYS A 120 -5.07 12.34 2.16
N VAL A 121 -6.26 11.96 2.61
CA VAL A 121 -6.86 10.65 2.39
C VAL A 121 -8.12 10.84 1.58
N CYS A 122 -8.25 10.18 0.44
CA CYS A 122 -9.43 10.24 -0.41
C CYS A 122 -9.72 8.90 -1.08
N GLY A 123 -10.98 8.72 -1.55
CA GLY A 123 -11.35 7.65 -2.45
C GLY A 123 -10.91 7.93 -3.89
N LYS A 124 -11.18 7.00 -4.81
CA LYS A 124 -10.86 7.18 -6.24
C LYS A 124 -11.70 8.26 -6.92
N ASN A 125 -12.91 8.54 -6.40
CA ASN A 125 -13.78 9.57 -6.95
C ASN A 125 -13.30 10.96 -6.51
N LEU A 126 -12.86 11.77 -7.45
CA LEU A 126 -12.38 13.13 -7.23
C LEU A 126 -13.50 14.18 -7.35
N LEU A 127 -14.73 13.77 -7.72
CA LEU A 127 -15.85 14.65 -7.97
C LEU A 127 -16.69 14.88 -6.72
N ASN A 128 -16.57 16.04 -6.10
CA ASN A 128 -17.48 16.48 -5.04
C ASN A 128 -18.75 17.08 -5.67
N ALA A 129 -19.78 16.25 -5.85
CA ALA A 129 -21.05 16.66 -6.40
C ALA A 129 -21.94 17.31 -5.31
N THR A 130 -22.37 18.56 -5.52
CA THR A 130 -23.01 19.39 -4.48
C THR A 130 -24.42 19.87 -4.85
N LEU A 131 -24.93 19.54 -6.06
CA LEU A 131 -26.26 19.96 -6.48
C LEU A 131 -27.32 19.38 -5.54
N GLN A 132 -28.20 20.22 -5.07
CA GLN A 132 -29.37 19.81 -4.29
C GLN A 132 -30.54 19.44 -5.23
N THR A 133 -31.51 18.68 -4.70
CA THR A 133 -32.73 18.34 -5.44
C THR A 133 -33.38 19.56 -6.04
N THR A 134 -33.63 19.54 -7.34
CA THR A 134 -34.22 20.67 -8.07
C THR A 134 -35.02 20.20 -9.28
N THR A 135 -35.93 21.06 -9.76
CA THR A 135 -36.75 20.78 -10.97
C THR A 135 -36.49 21.87 -11.98
N VAL A 136 -36.15 21.50 -13.20
CA VAL A 136 -35.91 22.41 -14.32
C VAL A 136 -36.62 21.84 -15.57
N ASN A 137 -37.39 22.67 -16.28
CA ASN A 137 -38.02 22.34 -17.56
C ASN A 137 -38.77 21.00 -17.61
N GLY A 138 -39.46 20.67 -16.52
CA GLY A 138 -40.29 19.44 -16.44
C GLY A 138 -39.48 18.18 -15.98
N VAL A 139 -38.19 18.30 -15.70
CA VAL A 139 -37.37 17.22 -15.14
C VAL A 139 -36.98 17.55 -13.72
N THR A 140 -37.26 16.64 -12.81
CA THR A 140 -36.78 16.70 -11.41
C THR A 140 -35.49 15.89 -11.30
N CYS A 141 -34.39 16.54 -10.86
CA CYS A 141 -33.13 15.94 -10.51
C CYS A 141 -33.07 15.81 -8.99
N THR A 142 -33.19 14.60 -8.48
CA THR A 142 -33.13 14.27 -7.05
C THR A 142 -31.72 13.93 -6.64
N ALA A 143 -31.14 14.66 -5.70
CA ALA A 143 -29.88 14.31 -5.06
C ALA A 143 -30.10 13.18 -4.05
N ASN A 144 -29.43 12.04 -4.21
CA ASN A 144 -29.64 10.85 -3.37
C ASN A 144 -28.79 10.88 -2.08
N GLY A 145 -27.91 11.87 -1.92
CA GLY A 145 -27.07 12.05 -0.72
C GLY A 145 -25.73 11.32 -0.74
N ASP A 146 -25.50 10.45 -1.72
CA ASP A 146 -24.27 9.70 -1.93
C ASP A 146 -23.45 10.19 -3.15
N GLY A 147 -23.85 11.34 -3.73
CA GLY A 147 -23.26 11.87 -4.97
C GLY A 147 -23.92 11.37 -6.26
N THR A 148 -24.92 10.48 -6.16
CA THR A 148 -25.75 10.06 -7.30
C THR A 148 -26.99 10.92 -7.45
N TYR A 149 -27.56 10.91 -8.67
CA TYR A 149 -28.75 11.70 -9.03
C TYR A 149 -29.76 10.86 -9.77
N THR A 150 -31.01 10.90 -9.31
CA THR A 150 -32.13 10.25 -9.98
C THR A 150 -32.98 11.29 -10.70
N LEU A 151 -33.20 11.13 -12.01
CA LEU A 151 -33.97 12.04 -12.83
C LEU A 151 -35.34 11.45 -13.19
N ASN A 152 -36.37 12.26 -13.02
CA ASN A 152 -37.74 11.90 -13.35
C ASN A 152 -38.47 13.06 -14.06
N GLY A 153 -39.32 12.74 -15.05
CA GLY A 153 -40.10 13.70 -15.79
C GLY A 153 -39.71 13.82 -17.26
N THR A 154 -40.38 14.67 -18.01
CA THR A 154 -40.12 14.88 -19.44
C THR A 154 -39.57 16.27 -19.69
N ALA A 155 -38.43 16.36 -20.36
CA ALA A 155 -37.77 17.63 -20.68
C ALA A 155 -38.57 18.40 -21.72
N THR A 156 -39.15 19.54 -21.32
CA THR A 156 -39.92 20.42 -22.24
C THR A 156 -39.03 21.22 -23.18
N THR A 157 -37.78 21.43 -22.80
CA THR A 157 -36.70 22.01 -23.60
C THR A 157 -35.39 21.39 -23.15
N ILE A 158 -34.27 21.76 -23.79
CA ILE A 158 -32.94 21.34 -23.31
C ILE A 158 -32.78 21.70 -21.82
N THR A 159 -32.58 20.71 -21.02
CA THR A 159 -32.50 20.81 -19.54
C THR A 159 -31.11 20.49 -19.08
N THR A 160 -30.58 21.29 -18.15
CA THR A 160 -29.22 21.12 -17.65
C THR A 160 -29.16 21.27 -16.13
N PHE A 161 -28.30 20.47 -15.50
CA PHE A 161 -28.03 20.49 -14.07
C PHE A 161 -26.51 20.55 -13.85
N ASP A 162 -26.02 21.61 -13.29
CA ASP A 162 -24.59 21.75 -12.93
C ASP A 162 -24.39 21.11 -11.56
N ILE A 163 -23.80 19.91 -11.54
CA ILE A 163 -23.71 19.07 -10.35
C ILE A 163 -22.43 19.33 -9.54
N ALA A 164 -21.38 19.89 -10.16
CA ALA A 164 -20.15 20.30 -9.48
C ALA A 164 -19.55 21.51 -10.20
N GLN A 165 -18.98 22.41 -9.45
CA GLN A 165 -18.33 23.66 -9.92
C GLN A 165 -16.84 23.64 -9.60
N ASP A 166 -16.04 24.42 -10.33
CA ASP A 166 -14.61 24.67 -10.07
C ASP A 166 -13.76 23.41 -9.91
N VAL A 167 -14.08 22.36 -10.68
CA VAL A 167 -13.28 21.13 -10.70
C VAL A 167 -11.92 21.40 -11.34
N SER A 168 -10.86 21.05 -10.64
CA SER A 168 -9.47 21.20 -11.09
C SER A 168 -8.83 19.83 -11.26
N CYS A 169 -8.73 19.35 -12.49
CA CYS A 169 -8.08 18.10 -12.85
C CYS A 169 -7.64 18.16 -14.31
N SER A 170 -6.36 17.93 -14.60
CA SER A 170 -5.81 18.10 -15.94
C SER A 170 -5.98 16.88 -16.84
N SER A 171 -5.99 15.69 -16.28
CA SER A 171 -6.16 14.42 -17.00
C SER A 171 -7.01 13.48 -16.19
N PHE A 172 -8.19 13.16 -16.67
CA PHE A 172 -9.17 12.38 -15.93
C PHE A 172 -10.06 11.55 -16.84
N ARG A 173 -10.71 10.55 -16.25
CA ARG A 173 -11.82 9.85 -16.86
C ARG A 173 -13.13 10.31 -16.21
N LEU A 174 -14.06 10.76 -17.04
CA LEU A 174 -15.42 11.10 -16.65
C LEU A 174 -16.31 9.88 -16.90
N VAL A 175 -17.04 9.44 -15.89
CA VAL A 175 -17.97 8.33 -15.94
C VAL A 175 -19.24 8.64 -15.16
N GLY A 176 -20.31 7.88 -15.40
CA GLY A 176 -21.51 7.92 -14.60
C GLY A 176 -22.79 8.33 -15.35
N CYS A 177 -22.71 8.52 -16.65
CA CYS A 177 -23.91 8.56 -17.49
C CYS A 177 -24.49 7.13 -17.62
N PRO A 178 -25.80 6.91 -17.41
CA PRO A 178 -26.39 5.62 -17.61
C PRO A 178 -26.40 5.22 -19.10
N VAL A 179 -26.45 3.90 -19.35
CA VAL A 179 -26.49 3.34 -20.72
C VAL A 179 -27.70 3.88 -21.49
N GLY A 180 -27.50 4.17 -22.77
CA GLY A 180 -28.52 4.78 -23.67
C GLY A 180 -28.36 6.28 -23.82
N GLY A 181 -27.34 6.88 -23.19
CA GLY A 181 -26.94 8.24 -23.46
C GLY A 181 -26.46 8.44 -24.90
N ALA A 182 -26.71 9.63 -25.46
CA ALA A 182 -26.22 10.01 -26.78
C ALA A 182 -26.05 11.53 -26.85
N HIS A 183 -24.90 11.96 -27.35
CA HIS A 183 -24.59 13.39 -27.51
C HIS A 183 -25.61 14.04 -28.46
N ASP A 184 -26.17 15.17 -28.01
CA ASP A 184 -27.17 15.95 -28.73
C ASP A 184 -28.45 15.16 -29.11
N ALA A 185 -28.65 13.93 -28.66
CA ALA A 185 -29.81 13.13 -29.00
C ALA A 185 -30.65 12.69 -27.80
N SER A 186 -30.06 12.31 -26.66
CA SER A 186 -30.81 11.91 -25.49
C SER A 186 -30.33 12.63 -24.22
N TYR A 187 -29.41 12.06 -23.50
CA TYR A 187 -28.82 12.61 -22.27
C TYR A 187 -27.33 12.28 -22.20
N GLU A 188 -26.61 13.07 -21.42
CA GLU A 188 -25.16 12.96 -21.30
C GLU A 188 -24.63 13.63 -20.03
N LEU A 189 -23.44 13.25 -19.63
CA LEU A 189 -22.66 13.92 -18.59
C LEU A 189 -21.52 14.68 -19.25
N GLN A 190 -21.38 15.99 -19.01
CA GLN A 190 -20.41 16.86 -19.65
C GLN A 190 -19.39 17.40 -18.65
N ALA A 191 -18.10 17.42 -19.06
CA ALA A 191 -17.08 18.26 -18.44
C ALA A 191 -16.87 19.50 -19.33
N ARG A 192 -17.09 20.70 -18.78
CA ARG A 192 -17.11 21.91 -19.60
C ARG A 192 -16.82 23.21 -18.83
N THR A 193 -16.46 24.24 -19.57
CA THR A 193 -16.60 25.64 -19.15
C THR A 193 -17.84 26.24 -19.77
N ASN A 194 -18.09 27.53 -19.52
CA ASN A 194 -19.20 28.24 -20.18
C ASN A 194 -19.09 28.22 -21.72
N ASN A 195 -17.88 28.21 -22.25
CA ASN A 195 -17.60 28.38 -23.67
C ASN A 195 -17.03 27.14 -24.37
N LEU A 196 -16.59 26.12 -23.60
CA LEU A 196 -15.89 24.95 -24.14
C LEU A 196 -16.38 23.68 -23.47
N ILE A 197 -16.67 22.65 -24.26
CA ILE A 197 -16.89 21.30 -23.78
C ILE A 197 -15.58 20.53 -23.96
N TYR A 198 -14.98 20.08 -22.86
CA TYR A 198 -13.76 19.25 -22.88
C TYR A 198 -14.08 17.81 -23.30
N GLY A 199 -15.25 17.33 -22.93
CA GLY A 199 -15.74 16.01 -23.31
C GLY A 199 -17.06 15.66 -22.61
N TYR A 200 -17.62 14.53 -23.02
CA TYR A 200 -18.89 14.02 -22.47
C TYR A 200 -18.85 12.51 -22.35
N ASP A 201 -19.54 12.00 -21.36
CA ASP A 201 -19.84 10.58 -21.17
C ASP A 201 -21.30 10.31 -21.58
N THR A 202 -21.49 9.28 -22.40
CA THR A 202 -22.80 8.81 -22.87
C THR A 202 -23.12 7.38 -22.43
N GLY A 203 -22.35 6.85 -21.47
CA GLY A 203 -22.54 5.52 -20.89
C GLY A 203 -21.28 4.64 -20.90
N ASP A 204 -20.27 4.99 -21.71
CA ASP A 204 -19.03 4.21 -21.86
C ASP A 204 -17.83 4.82 -21.10
N GLY A 205 -18.04 5.98 -20.48
CA GLY A 205 -16.99 6.78 -19.91
C GLY A 205 -16.11 7.48 -20.96
N LYS A 206 -15.41 8.54 -20.56
CA LYS A 206 -14.57 9.34 -21.46
C LYS A 206 -13.29 9.81 -20.80
N ASN A 207 -12.14 9.50 -21.39
CA ASN A 207 -10.86 10.09 -21.01
C ASN A 207 -10.77 11.53 -21.57
N ILE A 208 -10.49 12.49 -20.70
CA ILE A 208 -10.55 13.92 -20.97
C ILE A 208 -9.27 14.59 -20.48
N LYS A 209 -8.81 15.61 -21.23
CA LYS A 209 -7.77 16.54 -20.79
C LYS A 209 -8.38 17.94 -20.70
N ALA A 210 -8.15 18.62 -19.59
CA ALA A 210 -8.58 19.99 -19.38
C ALA A 210 -7.37 20.87 -19.02
N ASP A 211 -7.35 22.10 -19.51
CA ASP A 211 -6.31 23.09 -19.28
C ASP A 211 -6.71 24.19 -18.26
N LYS A 212 -7.96 24.14 -17.80
CA LYS A 212 -8.58 25.09 -16.86
C LYS A 212 -9.60 24.40 -15.97
N ASN A 213 -9.97 25.07 -14.90
CA ASN A 213 -11.10 24.65 -14.08
C ASN A 213 -12.37 24.59 -14.92
N PHE A 214 -13.19 23.60 -14.63
CA PHE A 214 -14.41 23.28 -15.34
C PHE A 214 -15.53 22.90 -14.36
N PHE A 215 -16.72 22.70 -14.87
CA PHE A 215 -17.83 22.18 -14.11
C PHE A 215 -18.38 20.91 -14.78
N ILE A 216 -19.06 20.11 -13.99
CA ILE A 216 -19.72 18.88 -14.45
C ILE A 216 -21.23 19.15 -14.55
N ARG A 217 -21.79 18.78 -15.70
CA ARG A 217 -23.20 19.03 -16.06
C ARG A 217 -23.87 17.77 -16.55
N ILE A 218 -25.06 17.47 -16.02
CA ILE A 218 -26.02 16.57 -16.65
C ILE A 218 -26.81 17.39 -17.67
N ARG A 219 -26.91 16.92 -18.90
CA ARG A 219 -27.71 17.52 -19.98
C ARG A 219 -28.71 16.53 -20.50
N ILE A 220 -29.97 16.97 -20.62
CA ILE A 220 -31.08 16.21 -21.14
C ILE A 220 -31.69 16.96 -22.33
N ASN A 221 -31.87 16.29 -23.47
CA ASN A 221 -32.46 16.89 -24.66
C ASN A 221 -33.97 17.02 -24.55
N THR A 222 -34.51 17.95 -25.33
CA THR A 222 -35.96 18.21 -25.46
C THR A 222 -36.70 16.94 -25.79
N GLY A 223 -37.82 16.70 -25.11
CA GLY A 223 -38.71 15.56 -25.35
C GLY A 223 -38.28 14.24 -24.71
N ILE A 224 -37.11 14.19 -24.09
CA ILE A 224 -36.66 12.98 -23.39
C ILE A 224 -37.45 12.79 -22.11
N ASN A 225 -38.04 11.60 -21.96
CA ASN A 225 -38.70 11.15 -20.75
C ASN A 225 -37.73 10.40 -19.84
N CYS A 226 -37.41 10.99 -18.69
CA CYS A 226 -36.64 10.37 -17.65
C CYS A 226 -37.56 9.58 -16.71
N ASN A 227 -37.31 8.30 -16.55
CA ASN A 227 -38.05 7.42 -15.64
C ASN A 227 -37.06 6.70 -14.72
N ASN A 228 -36.86 7.25 -13.53
CA ASN A 228 -35.85 6.78 -12.58
C ASN A 228 -34.47 6.66 -13.22
N LEU A 229 -34.12 7.62 -14.09
CA LEU A 229 -32.83 7.64 -14.78
C LEU A 229 -31.72 8.01 -13.76
N LEU A 230 -30.92 7.02 -13.41
CA LEU A 230 -29.89 7.17 -12.37
C LEU A 230 -28.55 7.55 -12.99
N PHE A 231 -28.02 8.73 -12.64
CA PHE A 231 -26.66 9.13 -12.88
C PHE A 231 -25.78 8.84 -11.67
N LYS A 232 -24.57 8.34 -11.91
CA LYS A 232 -23.53 8.06 -10.91
C LYS A 232 -22.26 8.84 -11.24
N PRO A 233 -22.27 10.18 -11.21
CA PRO A 233 -21.16 10.97 -11.71
C PRO A 233 -19.88 10.73 -10.90
N MET A 234 -18.79 10.44 -11.60
CA MET A 234 -17.49 10.24 -11.00
C MET A 234 -16.41 10.77 -11.94
N ILE A 235 -15.37 11.37 -11.35
CA ILE A 235 -14.10 11.69 -12.00
C ILE A 235 -13.03 10.87 -11.32
N VAL A 236 -12.22 10.16 -12.11
CA VAL A 236 -11.07 9.40 -11.62
C VAL A 236 -9.81 9.78 -12.39
N ASP A 237 -8.65 9.57 -11.78
CA ASP A 237 -7.38 9.71 -12.50
C ASP A 237 -7.34 8.74 -13.68
N ALA A 238 -7.17 9.26 -14.89
CA ALA A 238 -7.18 8.46 -16.11
C ALA A 238 -5.94 7.56 -16.23
N SER A 239 -4.85 7.86 -15.52
CA SER A 239 -3.64 7.03 -15.52
C SER A 239 -3.78 5.80 -14.62
N LEU A 240 -4.55 5.92 -13.55
CA LEU A 240 -4.79 4.86 -12.58
C LEU A 240 -6.03 4.02 -12.93
N TYR A 241 -7.05 4.66 -13.47
CA TYR A 241 -8.36 4.05 -13.76
C TYR A 241 -8.80 4.34 -15.20
N PRO A 242 -8.00 3.94 -16.21
CA PRO A 242 -8.27 4.28 -17.62
C PRO A 242 -9.57 3.66 -18.15
N ASP A 243 -10.03 2.56 -17.54
CA ASP A 243 -11.17 1.77 -17.98
C ASP A 243 -12.35 1.80 -16.99
N ALA A 244 -12.34 2.72 -16.01
CA ALA A 244 -13.45 2.85 -15.06
C ALA A 244 -14.78 3.04 -15.79
N THR A 245 -15.84 2.38 -15.29
CA THR A 245 -17.17 2.32 -15.87
C THR A 245 -18.23 2.89 -14.93
N TYR A 246 -19.47 2.92 -15.38
CA TYR A 246 -20.63 3.29 -14.57
C TYR A 246 -20.80 2.43 -13.30
N ASP A 247 -20.43 1.13 -13.36
CA ASP A 247 -20.59 0.18 -12.26
C ASP A 247 -19.47 0.29 -11.21
N ASP A 248 -18.37 0.98 -11.55
CA ASP A 248 -17.27 1.23 -10.64
C ASP A 248 -17.48 2.44 -9.71
N PHE A 249 -18.68 2.98 -9.67
CA PHE A 249 -19.00 4.17 -8.89
C PHE A 249 -18.68 4.02 -7.41
N GLU A 250 -18.01 5.03 -6.87
CA GLU A 250 -17.81 5.24 -5.43
C GLU A 250 -18.23 6.67 -5.06
N PRO A 251 -18.81 6.87 -3.88
CA PRO A 251 -19.05 8.21 -3.35
C PRO A 251 -17.75 9.01 -3.20
N TYR A 252 -17.83 10.33 -3.27
CA TYR A 252 -16.70 11.19 -2.98
C TYR A 252 -16.35 11.17 -1.50
N HIS A 253 -15.08 10.90 -1.19
CA HIS A 253 -14.53 10.96 0.15
C HIS A 253 -13.21 11.73 0.15
N LYS A 254 -13.03 12.60 1.15
CA LYS A 254 -11.77 13.32 1.35
C LYS A 254 -11.63 13.74 2.81
N GLN A 255 -10.48 13.44 3.38
CA GLN A 255 -10.04 13.96 4.66
C GLN A 255 -8.65 14.59 4.50
N THR A 256 -8.35 15.61 5.30
CA THR A 256 -7.08 16.34 5.20
C THR A 256 -6.63 16.76 6.60
N VAL A 257 -5.35 16.53 6.91
CA VAL A 257 -4.69 17.00 8.14
C VAL A 257 -3.43 17.75 7.73
N THR A 258 -3.31 19.00 8.15
CA THR A 258 -2.11 19.82 7.91
C THR A 258 -1.39 20.05 9.24
N LEU A 259 -0.07 19.85 9.23
CA LEU A 259 0.79 20.07 10.39
C LEU A 259 1.60 21.34 10.22
N PRO A 260 1.71 22.20 11.24
CA PRO A 260 2.43 23.47 11.19
C PRO A 260 3.94 23.26 11.46
N TYR A 261 4.58 22.28 10.79
CA TYR A 261 5.95 21.91 11.03
C TYR A 261 6.79 21.96 9.76
N THR A 262 8.09 22.25 9.91
CA THR A 262 9.08 21.96 8.88
C THR A 262 9.81 20.69 9.27
N LEU A 263 9.82 19.69 8.40
CA LEU A 263 10.55 18.43 8.59
C LEU A 263 11.78 18.44 7.68
N ASN A 264 12.96 18.41 8.28
CA ASN A 264 14.24 18.38 7.58
C ASN A 264 14.76 16.96 7.45
N ALA A 265 15.71 16.76 6.55
CA ALA A 265 16.40 15.50 6.41
C ALA A 265 17.83 15.72 5.88
N ILE A 266 18.77 14.89 6.28
CA ILE A 266 20.14 14.92 5.78
C ILE A 266 20.41 13.60 5.05
N PRO A 267 20.82 13.63 3.77
CA PRO A 267 21.22 12.41 3.08
C PRO A 267 22.49 11.85 3.67
N VAL A 268 22.51 10.55 3.94
CA VAL A 268 23.64 9.83 4.52
C VAL A 268 23.95 8.59 3.69
N SER A 269 25.21 8.10 3.78
CA SER A 269 25.62 6.88 3.11
C SER A 269 25.21 5.61 3.85
N ALA A 270 25.03 5.70 5.18
CA ALA A 270 24.60 4.61 6.05
C ALA A 270 23.99 5.15 7.35
N GLY A 271 23.20 4.32 8.04
CA GLY A 271 22.64 4.64 9.35
C GLY A 271 21.44 5.59 9.32
N GLY A 272 20.80 5.78 8.17
CA GLY A 272 19.57 6.55 8.04
C GLY A 272 18.38 5.89 8.76
N ASN A 273 17.46 6.72 9.24
CA ASN A 273 16.19 6.24 9.81
C ASN A 273 15.09 6.05 8.74
N VAL A 274 15.31 6.50 7.52
CA VAL A 274 14.42 6.28 6.38
C VAL A 274 15.22 6.17 5.07
N THR A 275 14.70 5.36 4.14
CA THR A 275 15.23 5.26 2.77
C THR A 275 14.17 5.72 1.78
N ILE A 276 14.49 6.68 0.95
CA ILE A 276 13.59 7.27 -0.06
C ILE A 276 14.32 7.21 -1.40
N ASP A 277 13.75 6.56 -2.41
CA ASP A 277 14.34 6.35 -3.74
C ASP A 277 15.77 5.77 -3.70
N GLY A 278 16.05 4.87 -2.76
CA GLY A 278 17.36 4.26 -2.60
C GLY A 278 18.40 5.12 -1.85
N GLN A 279 18.10 6.38 -1.54
CA GLN A 279 18.92 7.25 -0.71
C GLN A 279 18.49 7.14 0.75
N GLN A 280 19.43 6.88 1.65
CA GLN A 280 19.20 6.93 3.10
C GLN A 280 19.24 8.37 3.60
N TYR A 281 18.36 8.67 4.56
CA TYR A 281 18.29 9.95 5.23
C TYR A 281 18.24 9.76 6.74
N ILE A 282 18.85 10.68 7.48
CA ILE A 282 18.48 10.96 8.85
C ILE A 282 17.51 12.13 8.80
N ALA A 283 16.24 11.85 9.09
CA ALA A 283 15.13 12.75 8.87
C ALA A 283 14.36 13.04 10.16
N ASP A 284 13.90 14.28 10.32
CA ASP A 284 12.82 14.60 11.24
C ASP A 284 11.55 13.83 10.83
N TYR A 285 10.74 13.45 11.79
CA TYR A 285 9.50 12.76 11.50
C TYR A 285 8.41 13.02 12.53
N VAL A 286 7.16 12.87 12.11
CA VAL A 286 5.99 12.79 12.98
C VAL A 286 5.63 11.33 13.15
N ASP A 287 5.56 10.88 14.39
CA ASP A 287 5.12 9.54 14.78
C ASP A 287 3.73 9.67 15.41
N VAL A 288 2.72 9.31 14.62
CA VAL A 288 1.32 9.45 15.03
C VAL A 288 0.94 8.47 16.14
N GLU A 289 1.52 7.26 16.13
CA GLU A 289 1.27 6.27 17.18
C GLU A 289 1.79 6.72 18.53
N ARG A 290 3.01 7.26 18.55
CA ARG A 290 3.64 7.77 19.78
C ARG A 290 3.20 9.20 20.12
N GLU A 291 2.42 9.84 19.26
CA GLU A 291 1.94 11.21 19.41
C GLU A 291 3.08 12.24 19.54
N LYS A 292 4.16 12.02 18.75
CA LYS A 292 5.40 12.79 18.83
C LYS A 292 5.83 13.37 17.48
N LEU A 293 6.34 14.59 17.54
CA LEU A 293 7.27 15.11 16.54
C LEU A 293 8.70 14.82 17.02
N VAL A 294 9.47 14.10 16.22
CA VAL A 294 10.87 13.76 16.53
C VAL A 294 11.81 14.55 15.62
N ARG A 295 12.65 15.38 16.24
CA ARG A 295 13.69 16.14 15.57
C ARG A 295 15.00 15.38 15.61
N MET A 296 15.58 15.17 14.44
CA MET A 296 16.88 14.53 14.24
C MET A 296 17.91 15.53 13.71
N VAL A 297 17.43 16.60 13.04
CA VAL A 297 18.24 17.59 12.34
C VAL A 297 18.23 18.92 13.10
N ASP A 298 19.41 19.47 13.32
CA ASP A 298 19.60 20.83 13.86
C ASP A 298 19.39 21.86 12.74
N SER A 299 18.17 22.32 12.57
CA SER A 299 17.80 23.28 11.52
C SER A 299 18.55 24.61 11.61
N SER A 300 19.10 24.96 12.80
CA SER A 300 19.86 26.20 12.99
C SER A 300 21.22 26.17 12.31
N LYS A 301 21.73 24.98 11.97
CA LYS A 301 23.00 24.77 11.30
C LYS A 301 22.87 24.59 9.77
N LEU A 302 21.65 24.48 9.25
CA LEU A 302 21.45 24.37 7.79
C LEU A 302 21.88 25.67 7.10
N ASP A 303 22.82 25.56 6.20
CA ASP A 303 23.43 26.66 5.47
C ASP A 303 23.20 26.50 3.96
N ASN A 304 22.50 27.46 3.37
CA ASN A 304 22.21 27.49 1.93
C ASN A 304 23.47 27.67 1.05
N THR A 305 24.61 28.03 1.62
CA THR A 305 25.88 28.14 0.88
C THR A 305 26.59 26.81 0.70
N GLN A 306 26.15 25.73 1.36
CA GLN A 306 26.76 24.41 1.32
C GLN A 306 25.88 23.44 0.55
N SER A 307 26.50 22.54 -0.22
CA SER A 307 25.80 21.44 -0.86
C SER A 307 25.26 20.46 0.17
N ILE A 308 24.10 19.90 -0.10
CA ILE A 308 23.58 18.77 0.69
C ILE A 308 24.41 17.53 0.35
N VAL A 309 25.24 17.15 1.28
CA VAL A 309 26.02 15.90 1.29
C VAL A 309 25.93 15.29 2.69
N ASP A 310 26.57 14.17 2.92
CA ASP A 310 26.65 13.55 4.25
C ASP A 310 27.23 14.53 5.29
N LYS A 311 26.32 15.23 5.98
CA LYS A 311 26.62 16.34 6.91
C LYS A 311 26.20 15.96 8.33
N THR A 312 26.96 15.06 8.95
CA THR A 312 26.69 14.58 10.31
C THR A 312 26.76 15.67 11.38
N GLU A 313 27.52 16.75 11.14
CA GLU A 313 27.55 17.92 12.02
C GLU A 313 26.24 18.71 12.12
N TRP A 314 25.30 18.45 11.20
CA TRP A 314 23.95 19.04 11.21
C TRP A 314 22.95 18.20 11.98
N LEU A 315 23.37 17.07 12.50
CA LEU A 315 22.51 16.20 13.29
C LEU A 315 22.51 16.62 14.76
N LEU A 316 21.39 16.42 15.41
CA LEU A 316 21.30 16.53 16.85
C LEU A 316 22.07 15.36 17.49
N ALA A 317 22.81 15.60 18.58
CA ALA A 317 23.50 14.55 19.32
C ALA A 317 22.53 13.53 19.91
N GLU A 318 21.34 14.01 20.33
CA GLU A 318 20.24 13.21 20.81
C GLU A 318 18.95 13.69 20.12
N PRO A 319 18.05 12.79 19.69
CA PRO A 319 16.76 13.17 19.14
C PRO A 319 15.95 14.03 20.12
N GLN A 320 15.33 15.09 19.64
CA GLN A 320 14.42 15.91 20.42
C GLN A 320 12.99 15.46 20.16
N GLU A 321 12.27 15.02 21.18
CA GLU A 321 10.86 14.64 21.12
C GLU A 321 9.98 15.78 21.61
N ILE A 322 8.95 16.11 20.83
CA ILE A 322 7.96 17.16 21.09
C ILE A 322 6.58 16.52 21.02
N ASP A 323 5.76 16.73 22.03
CA ASP A 323 4.36 16.23 22.03
C ASP A 323 3.55 16.93 20.94
N LEU A 324 2.74 16.15 20.19
CA LEU A 324 1.72 16.70 19.32
C LEU A 324 0.59 17.31 20.14
N THR A 325 -0.08 18.28 19.59
CA THR A 325 -1.26 18.87 20.23
C THR A 325 -2.44 17.92 20.23
N THR A 326 -3.39 18.11 21.13
CA THR A 326 -4.62 17.29 21.20
C THR A 326 -5.42 17.39 19.90
N GLU A 327 -5.44 18.56 19.26
CA GLU A 327 -6.10 18.80 17.99
C GLU A 327 -5.46 17.99 16.86
N GLU A 328 -4.13 17.98 16.77
CA GLU A 328 -3.38 17.21 15.78
C GLU A 328 -3.60 15.70 15.96
N ILE A 329 -3.50 15.22 17.20
CA ILE A 329 -3.74 13.80 17.52
C ILE A 329 -5.16 13.40 17.12
N THR A 330 -6.16 14.22 17.47
CA THR A 330 -7.56 13.96 17.13
C THR A 330 -7.76 13.93 15.63
N ALA A 331 -7.19 14.88 14.89
CA ALA A 331 -7.29 14.95 13.43
C ALA A 331 -6.70 13.71 12.77
N PHE A 332 -5.55 13.20 13.21
CA PHE A 332 -4.97 11.96 12.70
C PHE A 332 -5.82 10.73 13.04
N LYS A 333 -6.34 10.65 14.27
CA LYS A 333 -7.19 9.52 14.70
C LYS A 333 -8.52 9.45 13.93
N GLU A 334 -8.93 10.53 13.31
CA GLU A 334 -10.12 10.56 12.44
C GLU A 334 -9.84 10.15 10.99
N LEU A 335 -8.56 10.10 10.55
CA LEU A 335 -8.23 9.61 9.21
C LEU A 335 -8.65 8.13 9.06
N ALA A 336 -9.34 7.84 7.98
CA ALA A 336 -9.88 6.51 7.72
C ALA A 336 -9.67 6.08 6.27
N THR A 337 -9.53 4.78 6.05
CA THR A 337 -9.58 4.20 4.71
C THR A 337 -11.01 4.19 4.17
N TYR A 338 -11.15 4.26 2.86
CA TYR A 338 -12.43 4.21 2.13
C TYR A 338 -12.47 2.99 1.24
N TYR A 339 -13.40 2.08 1.51
CA TYR A 339 -13.62 0.92 0.66
C TYR A 339 -14.32 1.33 -0.66
N PRO A 340 -14.00 0.74 -1.80
CA PRO A 340 -12.94 -0.26 -2.01
C PRO A 340 -11.55 0.35 -2.27
N THR A 341 -11.44 1.67 -2.42
CA THR A 341 -10.21 2.33 -2.86
C THR A 341 -9.86 3.50 -1.96
N THR A 342 -8.63 3.53 -1.50
CA THR A 342 -8.08 4.63 -0.71
C THR A 342 -6.78 5.14 -1.33
N HIS A 343 -6.66 6.46 -1.45
CA HIS A 343 -5.43 7.15 -1.85
C HIS A 343 -4.95 7.98 -0.67
N ILE A 344 -3.67 7.83 -0.33
CA ILE A 344 -3.01 8.62 0.70
C ILE A 344 -1.85 9.36 0.07
N SER A 345 -1.80 10.66 0.28
CA SER A 345 -0.69 11.50 -0.15
C SER A 345 -0.23 12.42 0.95
N VAL A 346 1.07 12.74 0.97
CA VAL A 346 1.66 13.75 1.83
C VAL A 346 2.29 14.81 0.95
N THR A 347 1.61 15.92 0.81
CA THR A 347 2.08 17.11 0.10
C THR A 347 2.61 18.16 1.06
N SER A 348 3.35 19.12 0.60
CA SER A 348 3.79 20.27 1.40
C SER A 348 3.93 21.53 0.54
N GLU A 349 4.27 22.66 1.19
CA GLU A 349 4.48 23.93 0.49
C GLU A 349 5.72 23.96 -0.38
N GLN A 350 6.75 23.15 -0.07
CA GLN A 350 8.02 23.17 -0.82
C GLN A 350 8.35 21.81 -1.46
N LEU A 351 8.34 20.76 -0.69
CA LEU A 351 8.76 19.42 -1.11
C LEU A 351 7.83 18.37 -0.51
N ASP A 352 7.25 17.54 -1.35
CA ASP A 352 6.34 16.49 -0.90
C ASP A 352 7.00 15.58 0.15
N GLY A 353 6.25 15.24 1.20
CA GLY A 353 6.70 14.39 2.27
C GLY A 353 6.73 12.92 1.87
N TYR A 354 7.34 12.12 2.73
CA TYR A 354 7.34 10.66 2.64
C TYR A 354 6.60 10.08 3.84
N THR A 355 5.69 9.13 3.62
CA THR A 355 4.92 8.53 4.69
C THR A 355 5.03 7.02 4.71
N VAL A 356 5.07 6.49 5.92
CA VAL A 356 4.89 5.07 6.22
C VAL A 356 3.71 4.96 7.17
N PHE A 357 2.81 4.04 6.95
CA PHE A 357 1.62 3.88 7.78
C PHE A 357 1.12 2.45 7.84
N ASN A 358 0.44 2.15 8.93
CA ASN A 358 -0.35 0.94 9.09
C ASN A 358 -1.82 1.21 8.77
N TYR A 359 -2.49 0.21 8.25
CA TYR A 359 -3.93 0.22 8.13
C TYR A 359 -4.50 -1.20 8.32
N PRO A 360 -5.74 -1.33 8.80
CA PRO A 360 -6.37 -2.64 8.92
C PRO A 360 -6.58 -3.25 7.53
N ILE A 361 -6.29 -4.53 7.40
CA ILE A 361 -6.50 -5.29 6.16
C ILE A 361 -7.32 -6.53 6.45
N SER A 362 -7.98 -7.08 5.42
CA SER A 362 -8.61 -8.38 5.55
C SER A 362 -7.55 -9.47 5.78
N MET A 363 -7.92 -10.48 6.55
CA MET A 363 -7.05 -11.62 6.85
C MET A 363 -6.49 -12.29 5.58
N ALA A 364 -7.33 -12.44 4.55
CA ALA A 364 -6.92 -13.04 3.28
C ALA A 364 -5.83 -12.23 2.58
N ASN A 365 -5.95 -10.91 2.58
CA ASN A 365 -4.97 -10.01 1.95
C ASN A 365 -3.68 -9.97 2.76
N GLY A 366 -3.76 -9.95 4.10
CA GLY A 366 -2.59 -10.05 4.97
C GLY A 366 -1.81 -11.33 4.76
N TRP A 367 -2.49 -12.46 4.65
CA TRP A 367 -1.85 -13.75 4.38
C TRP A 367 -1.17 -13.79 2.99
N ASN A 368 -1.84 -13.28 1.97
CA ASN A 368 -1.26 -13.20 0.63
C ASN A 368 -0.02 -12.29 0.59
N TYR A 369 -0.05 -11.19 1.32
CA TYR A 369 1.10 -10.30 1.47
C TYR A 369 2.29 -11.02 2.12
N VAL A 370 2.08 -11.67 3.27
CA VAL A 370 3.13 -12.44 3.98
C VAL A 370 3.68 -13.54 3.11
N LYS A 371 2.82 -14.29 2.41
CA LYS A 371 3.23 -15.34 1.48
C LYS A 371 4.11 -14.79 0.35
N LYS A 372 3.76 -13.64 -0.21
CA LYS A 372 4.57 -12.96 -1.23
C LYS A 372 5.93 -12.59 -0.67
N GLN A 373 5.99 -11.94 0.51
CA GLN A 373 7.26 -11.54 1.15
C GLN A 373 8.16 -12.76 1.45
N LEU A 374 7.59 -13.87 1.89
CA LEU A 374 8.36 -15.10 2.13
C LEU A 374 8.93 -15.68 0.83
N ASN A 375 8.18 -15.64 -0.26
CA ASN A 375 8.67 -16.07 -1.57
C ASN A 375 9.78 -15.15 -2.09
N ASP A 376 9.57 -13.83 -2.02
CA ASP A 376 10.57 -12.84 -2.45
C ASP A 376 11.88 -12.99 -1.65
N ASN A 377 11.80 -13.21 -0.32
CA ASN A 377 12.96 -13.46 0.52
C ASN A 377 13.67 -14.79 0.19
N ARG A 378 12.91 -15.84 -0.10
CA ARG A 378 13.49 -17.13 -0.52
C ARG A 378 14.25 -17.00 -1.82
N ASP A 379 13.67 -16.31 -2.80
CA ASP A 379 14.30 -16.11 -4.09
C ASP A 379 15.57 -15.25 -3.95
N TYR A 380 15.57 -14.22 -3.11
CA TYR A 380 16.74 -13.43 -2.77
C TYR A 380 17.85 -14.27 -2.12
N ILE A 381 17.52 -15.16 -1.16
CA ILE A 381 18.48 -16.05 -0.51
C ILE A 381 19.08 -17.00 -1.53
N TYR A 382 18.28 -17.54 -2.44
CA TYR A 382 18.74 -18.45 -3.49
C TYR A 382 19.73 -17.76 -4.44
N ASP A 383 19.43 -16.53 -4.85
CA ASP A 383 20.34 -15.73 -5.68
C ASP A 383 21.66 -15.41 -4.96
N MET A 384 21.60 -15.14 -3.66
CA MET A 384 22.80 -14.93 -2.81
C MET A 384 23.66 -16.19 -2.71
N ASP A 385 23.04 -17.38 -2.60
CA ASP A 385 23.76 -18.66 -2.58
C ASP A 385 24.47 -18.92 -3.90
N ILE A 386 23.83 -18.65 -5.05
CA ILE A 386 24.44 -18.76 -6.36
C ILE A 386 25.65 -17.82 -6.47
N GLN A 387 25.49 -16.54 -6.15
CA GLN A 387 26.58 -15.55 -6.19
C GLN A 387 27.77 -15.93 -5.28
N SER A 388 27.45 -16.48 -4.11
CA SER A 388 28.48 -16.96 -3.17
C SER A 388 29.25 -18.16 -3.75
N ALA A 389 28.54 -19.11 -4.36
CA ALA A 389 29.15 -20.27 -5.01
C ALA A 389 30.04 -19.86 -6.20
N GLU A 390 29.56 -18.93 -7.04
CA GLU A 390 30.33 -18.38 -8.15
C GLU A 390 31.61 -17.65 -7.68
N ALA A 391 31.50 -16.84 -6.60
CA ALA A 391 32.63 -16.15 -6.02
C ALA A 391 33.67 -17.14 -5.46
N TYR A 392 33.22 -18.23 -4.81
CA TYR A 392 34.10 -19.28 -4.33
C TYR A 392 34.84 -19.97 -5.48
N VAL A 393 34.12 -20.40 -6.53
CA VAL A 393 34.73 -21.06 -7.71
C VAL A 393 35.74 -20.13 -8.39
N ASN A 394 35.44 -18.85 -8.54
CA ASN A 394 36.35 -17.85 -9.11
C ASN A 394 37.60 -17.64 -8.24
N SER A 395 37.45 -17.68 -6.93
CA SER A 395 38.57 -17.61 -5.98
C SER A 395 39.50 -18.81 -6.10
N GLU A 396 38.94 -20.03 -6.13
CA GLU A 396 39.72 -21.26 -6.30
C GLU A 396 40.43 -21.30 -7.66
N TYR A 397 39.77 -20.84 -8.73
CA TYR A 397 40.35 -20.73 -10.04
C TYR A 397 41.53 -19.74 -10.07
N ALA A 398 41.40 -18.60 -9.42
CA ALA A 398 42.49 -17.62 -9.32
C ALA A 398 43.69 -18.16 -8.54
N VAL A 399 43.47 -18.92 -7.46
CA VAL A 399 44.55 -19.60 -6.72
C VAL A 399 45.23 -20.63 -7.58
N ALA A 400 44.49 -21.47 -8.30
CA ALA A 400 45.05 -22.48 -9.18
C ALA A 400 45.92 -21.88 -10.33
N LEU A 401 45.51 -20.72 -10.86
CA LEU A 401 46.32 -20.01 -11.86
C LEU A 401 47.63 -19.49 -11.29
N THR A 402 47.66 -18.99 -10.06
CA THR A 402 48.87 -18.52 -9.42
C THR A 402 49.83 -19.66 -9.09
N GLU A 403 49.34 -20.88 -8.84
CA GLU A 403 50.15 -22.08 -8.61
C GLU A 403 50.76 -22.62 -9.89
N LEU A 404 50.14 -22.37 -11.08
CA LEU A 404 50.63 -22.79 -12.37
C LEU A 404 51.69 -21.85 -12.98
N GLU A 405 51.79 -20.63 -12.49
CA GLU A 405 52.77 -19.62 -12.93
C GLU A 405 54.09 -19.68 -12.14
N VAL A 406 54.24 -20.59 -11.15
CA VAL A 406 55.47 -20.88 -10.39
C VAL A 406 56.11 -22.16 -10.93
#